data_54258e30313300462e2fd3846a0ceb38
#
_entry.id   54258e30313300462e2fd3846a0ceb38
#
_cell.length_a   1.000
_cell.length_b   1.000
_cell.length_c   1.000
_cell.angle_alpha   90.00
_cell.angle_beta   90.00
_cell.angle_gamma   90.00
#
_symmetry.space_group_name_H-M   'P 1'
#
loop_
_entity.id
_entity.type
_entity.pdbx_description
1 polymer ?
#
loop_
_entity_poly.entity_id
_entity_poly.type
_entity_poly.pdbx_seq_one_letter_code
_entity_poly.pdbx_strand_id
1 'polypeptide(L)'
;MDGKANVHRPKTNCRWSAFGNEKVLEWIGEEKWDAIHFNFGLWDWYGWSQENKSTPQTYATSLDEVVRKLKKSGARLIFAVTTPPCVGPERKVKVVITNERADEFNQAARAVMKKHGVLINDLYSVIGNDRAKYQRGENDVHYNEAGRDLLAAQVSKMILEGLKK
;
A
#
# COMPACT_ATOMS: atom_id res chain seq x y z
N MET A 1 6.72 -10.44 14.76
CA MET A 1 5.57 -10.27 15.71
C MET A 1 5.42 -11.41 16.72
N ASP A 2 6.33 -12.29 16.78
CA ASP A 2 6.62 -13.37 17.77
C ASP A 2 5.46 -13.74 18.72
N GLY A 3 4.45 -14.42 18.20
CA GLY A 3 3.29 -14.87 18.98
C GLY A 3 2.27 -13.78 19.38
N LYS A 4 2.48 -12.53 18.98
CA LYS A 4 1.56 -11.42 19.32
C LYS A 4 0.44 -11.24 18.29
N ALA A 5 0.58 -11.78 17.09
CA ALA A 5 -0.43 -11.77 16.06
C ALA A 5 -0.23 -12.91 15.05
N ASN A 6 -1.33 -13.45 14.55
CA ASN A 6 -1.34 -14.32 13.38
C ASN A 6 -1.42 -13.45 12.13
N VAL A 7 -0.53 -13.69 11.17
CA VAL A 7 -0.44 -12.88 9.95
C VAL A 7 -0.87 -13.70 8.75
N HIS A 8 -1.85 -13.18 8.02
CA HIS A 8 -2.37 -13.76 6.79
C HIS A 8 -2.19 -12.77 5.64
N ARG A 9 -2.07 -13.27 4.44
CA ARG A 9 -2.03 -12.46 3.22
C ARG A 9 -2.67 -13.20 2.05
N PRO A 10 -3.19 -12.50 1.02
CA PRO A 10 -3.61 -13.13 -0.22
C PRO A 10 -2.45 -13.94 -0.84
N LYS A 11 -2.77 -15.07 -1.46
CA LYS A 11 -1.78 -15.94 -2.13
C LYS A 11 -1.19 -15.29 -3.39
N THR A 12 -1.88 -14.32 -3.96
CA THR A 12 -1.50 -13.64 -5.21
C THR A 12 -1.17 -12.17 -4.95
N ASN A 13 -0.53 -11.52 -5.94
CA ASN A 13 -0.32 -10.08 -5.92
C ASN A 13 -1.66 -9.34 -6.05
N CYS A 14 -1.88 -8.32 -5.21
CA CYS A 14 -3.10 -7.54 -5.19
C CYS A 14 -3.20 -6.48 -6.32
N ARG A 15 -2.14 -6.31 -7.10
CA ARG A 15 -2.04 -5.46 -8.30
C ARG A 15 -2.44 -4.00 -8.05
N TRP A 16 -3.25 -3.39 -8.93
CA TRP A 16 -3.73 -2.00 -8.82
C TRP A 16 -5.08 -1.91 -8.09
N SER A 17 -5.44 -0.71 -7.71
CA SER A 17 -6.59 -0.44 -6.83
C SER A 17 -7.94 -0.91 -7.40
N ALA A 18 -8.19 -0.75 -8.71
CA ALA A 18 -9.45 -1.22 -9.31
C ALA A 18 -9.56 -2.75 -9.27
N PHE A 19 -8.47 -3.48 -9.56
CA PHE A 19 -8.42 -4.94 -9.39
C PHE A 19 -8.63 -5.33 -7.91
N GLY A 20 -8.02 -4.57 -6.99
CA GLY A 20 -8.24 -4.73 -5.56
C GLY A 20 -9.71 -4.56 -5.17
N ASN A 21 -10.37 -3.56 -5.75
CA ASN A 21 -11.80 -3.33 -5.52
C ASN A 21 -12.67 -4.53 -5.94
N GLU A 22 -12.35 -5.18 -7.05
CA GLU A 22 -13.07 -6.38 -7.50
C GLU A 22 -12.84 -7.58 -6.57
N LYS A 23 -11.62 -7.74 -6.04
CA LYS A 23 -11.16 -8.95 -5.37
C LYS A 23 -11.15 -8.90 -3.84
N VAL A 24 -11.25 -7.73 -3.24
CA VAL A 24 -11.02 -7.56 -1.80
C VAL A 24 -11.95 -8.41 -0.92
N LEU A 25 -13.21 -8.60 -1.31
CA LEU A 25 -14.14 -9.45 -0.54
C LEU A 25 -13.76 -10.94 -0.60
N GLU A 26 -13.25 -11.40 -1.76
CA GLU A 26 -12.72 -12.76 -1.91
C GLU A 26 -11.49 -12.97 -1.01
N TRP A 27 -10.60 -11.96 -0.91
CA TRP A 27 -9.38 -12.08 -0.14
C TRP A 27 -9.58 -12.07 1.38
N ILE A 28 -10.55 -11.31 1.86
CA ILE A 28 -10.86 -11.28 3.31
C ILE A 28 -11.77 -12.44 3.73
N GLY A 29 -12.53 -13.03 2.80
CA GLY A 29 -13.44 -14.13 3.08
C GLY A 29 -14.47 -13.78 4.17
N GLU A 30 -14.89 -14.81 4.90
CA GLU A 30 -15.84 -14.71 6.01
C GLU A 30 -15.15 -14.67 7.39
N GLU A 31 -13.82 -14.61 7.41
CA GLU A 31 -13.01 -14.62 8.62
C GLU A 31 -13.19 -13.33 9.44
N LYS A 32 -13.05 -13.46 10.75
CA LYS A 32 -13.02 -12.31 11.66
C LYS A 32 -11.59 -11.78 11.77
N TRP A 33 -11.37 -10.59 11.27
CA TRP A 33 -10.08 -9.92 11.30
C TRP A 33 -10.05 -8.88 12.43
N ASP A 34 -9.01 -8.87 13.26
CA ASP A 34 -8.79 -7.80 14.24
C ASP A 34 -8.25 -6.53 13.57
N ALA A 35 -7.34 -6.70 12.62
CA ALA A 35 -6.78 -5.61 11.83
C ALA A 35 -6.54 -6.03 10.38
N ILE A 36 -6.76 -5.10 9.45
CA ILE A 36 -6.41 -5.26 8.03
C ILE A 36 -5.46 -4.13 7.65
N HIS A 37 -4.21 -4.50 7.36
CA HIS A 37 -3.19 -3.60 6.84
C HIS A 37 -3.09 -3.78 5.33
N PHE A 38 -3.31 -2.71 4.55
CA PHE A 38 -3.38 -2.80 3.10
C PHE A 38 -2.70 -1.62 2.40
N ASN A 39 -2.31 -1.85 1.14
CA ASN A 39 -1.71 -0.85 0.26
C ASN A 39 -2.10 -1.11 -1.19
N PHE A 40 -2.28 -0.03 -1.93
CA PHE A 40 -2.29 0.02 -3.39
C PHE A 40 -1.52 1.27 -3.82
N GLY A 41 -0.92 1.27 -5.02
CA GLY A 41 -0.24 2.46 -5.54
C GLY A 41 0.83 2.17 -6.59
N LEU A 42 1.86 1.37 -6.31
CA LEU A 42 2.92 1.13 -7.30
C LEU A 42 2.38 0.64 -8.66
N TRP A 43 1.44 -0.29 -8.65
CA TRP A 43 0.81 -0.77 -9.87
C TRP A 43 -0.04 0.32 -10.54
N ASP A 44 -0.70 1.16 -9.75
CA ASP A 44 -1.47 2.29 -10.26
C ASP A 44 -0.55 3.33 -10.92
N TRP A 45 0.64 3.59 -10.35
CA TRP A 45 1.60 4.57 -10.88
C TRP A 45 2.28 4.11 -12.15
N TYR A 46 2.82 2.88 -12.13
CA TYR A 46 3.67 2.37 -13.20
C TYR A 46 2.89 1.76 -14.37
N GLY A 47 1.59 1.44 -14.18
CA GLY A 47 0.80 0.86 -15.25
C GLY A 47 1.37 -0.48 -15.76
N TRP A 48 1.83 -1.35 -14.85
CA TRP A 48 2.41 -2.66 -15.21
C TRP A 48 1.44 -3.62 -15.91
N SER A 49 0.18 -3.24 -16.09
CA SER A 49 -0.81 -3.91 -16.91
C SER A 49 -1.38 -2.94 -17.92
N GLN A 50 -1.63 -3.40 -19.14
CA GLN A 50 -2.31 -2.61 -20.18
C GLN A 50 -3.75 -2.23 -19.79
N GLU A 51 -4.36 -3.00 -18.88
CA GLU A 51 -5.69 -2.74 -18.34
C GLU A 51 -5.68 -1.59 -17.31
N ASN A 52 -4.51 -1.32 -16.73
CA ASN A 52 -4.36 -0.28 -15.72
C ASN A 52 -4.15 1.10 -16.37
N LYS A 53 -5.16 1.95 -16.25
CA LYS A 53 -5.14 3.35 -16.69
C LYS A 53 -5.44 4.30 -15.52
N SER A 54 -4.85 4.02 -14.36
CA SER A 54 -5.14 4.78 -13.14
C SER A 54 -4.72 6.25 -13.27
N THR A 55 -5.62 7.13 -12.85
CA THR A 55 -5.35 8.53 -12.51
C THR A 55 -5.51 8.70 -11.00
N PRO A 56 -5.03 9.79 -10.38
CA PRO A 56 -5.30 10.04 -8.97
C PRO A 56 -6.79 9.99 -8.61
N GLN A 57 -7.66 10.43 -9.52
CA GLN A 57 -9.12 10.43 -9.33
C GLN A 57 -9.70 9.02 -9.36
N THR A 58 -9.37 8.21 -10.39
CA THR A 58 -9.86 6.83 -10.49
C THR A 58 -9.29 5.94 -9.39
N TYR A 59 -8.03 6.18 -9.00
CA TYR A 59 -7.40 5.56 -7.85
C TYR A 59 -8.14 5.85 -6.55
N ALA A 60 -8.46 7.14 -6.29
CA ALA A 60 -9.23 7.54 -5.12
C ALA A 60 -10.62 6.89 -5.09
N THR A 61 -11.32 6.84 -6.24
CA THR A 61 -12.63 6.17 -6.35
C THR A 61 -12.51 4.69 -5.99
N SER A 62 -11.54 3.99 -6.56
CA SER A 62 -11.32 2.57 -6.27
C SER A 62 -10.97 2.33 -4.80
N LEU A 63 -10.14 3.18 -4.20
CA LEU A 63 -9.80 3.10 -2.77
C LEU A 63 -11.01 3.37 -1.87
N ASP A 64 -11.87 4.33 -2.21
CA ASP A 64 -13.10 4.62 -1.45
C ASP A 64 -14.00 3.38 -1.40
N GLU A 65 -14.16 2.69 -2.52
CA GLU A 65 -14.93 1.45 -2.59
C GLU A 65 -14.27 0.30 -1.84
N VAL A 66 -12.94 0.12 -1.96
CA VAL A 66 -12.17 -0.87 -1.19
C VAL A 66 -12.39 -0.65 0.30
N VAL A 67 -12.23 0.59 0.78
CA VAL A 67 -12.40 0.91 2.21
C VAL A 67 -13.82 0.64 2.68
N ARG A 68 -14.85 1.00 1.89
CA ARG A 68 -16.25 0.68 2.23
C ARG A 68 -16.48 -0.82 2.37
N LYS A 69 -15.88 -1.63 1.50
CA LYS A 69 -15.96 -3.09 1.55
C LYS A 69 -15.25 -3.63 2.79
N LEU A 70 -14.00 -3.19 3.03
CA LEU A 70 -13.21 -3.61 4.17
C LEU A 70 -13.85 -3.23 5.51
N LYS A 71 -14.50 -2.06 5.62
CA LYS A 71 -15.21 -1.64 6.84
C LYS A 71 -16.33 -2.58 7.26
N LYS A 72 -16.92 -3.33 6.34
CA LYS A 72 -17.96 -4.32 6.67
C LYS A 72 -17.44 -5.49 7.50
N SER A 73 -16.13 -5.76 7.48
CA SER A 73 -15.50 -6.80 8.32
C SER A 73 -15.46 -6.43 9.80
N GLY A 74 -15.65 -5.16 10.16
CA GLY A 74 -15.46 -4.67 11.53
C GLY A 74 -14.00 -4.55 11.99
N ALA A 75 -13.04 -4.94 11.16
CA ALA A 75 -11.61 -4.87 11.47
C ALA A 75 -11.10 -3.44 11.59
N ARG A 76 -10.03 -3.25 12.37
CA ARG A 76 -9.27 -2.01 12.37
C ARG A 76 -8.53 -1.88 11.03
N LEU A 77 -8.84 -0.86 10.27
CA LEU A 77 -8.19 -0.63 8.98
C LEU A 77 -6.94 0.24 9.12
N ILE A 78 -5.85 -0.17 8.48
CA ILE A 78 -4.57 0.54 8.45
C ILE A 78 -4.11 0.58 6.99
N PHE A 79 -4.04 1.77 6.42
CA PHE A 79 -3.55 1.97 5.05
C PHE A 79 -2.06 2.34 5.07
N ALA A 80 -1.25 1.58 4.36
CA ALA A 80 0.14 1.94 4.12
C ALA A 80 0.23 2.90 2.93
N VAL A 81 0.74 4.10 3.17
CA VAL A 81 1.09 5.02 2.07
C VAL A 81 2.17 4.38 1.24
N THR A 82 2.01 4.44 -0.08
CA THR A 82 2.93 3.78 -1.01
C THR A 82 4.32 4.39 -0.89
N THR A 83 5.31 3.52 -0.75
CA THR A 83 6.73 3.89 -0.62
C THR A 83 7.23 4.65 -1.85
N PRO A 84 8.34 5.44 -1.76
CA PRO A 84 8.86 6.19 -2.89
C PRO A 84 9.10 5.36 -4.15
N PRO A 85 8.93 5.94 -5.36
CA PRO A 85 9.26 5.28 -6.61
C PRO A 85 10.76 4.97 -6.68
N CYS A 86 11.20 4.13 -7.62
CA CYS A 86 12.63 3.94 -7.84
C CYS A 86 13.30 5.24 -8.36
N VAL A 87 14.61 5.31 -8.21
CA VAL A 87 15.38 6.51 -8.57
C VAL A 87 15.39 6.72 -10.08
N GLY A 88 15.67 5.64 -10.83
CA GLY A 88 15.70 5.65 -12.29
C GLY A 88 14.42 5.09 -12.93
N PRO A 89 14.43 4.85 -14.24
CA PRO A 89 13.30 4.23 -14.92
C PRO A 89 13.09 2.79 -14.44
N GLU A 90 11.85 2.47 -14.06
CA GLU A 90 11.51 1.11 -13.62
C GLU A 90 11.84 0.09 -14.73
N ARG A 91 12.50 -1.00 -14.35
CA ARG A 91 13.14 -1.95 -15.28
C ARG A 91 12.19 -2.63 -16.29
N LYS A 92 10.92 -2.85 -15.92
CA LYS A 92 9.95 -3.57 -16.76
C LYS A 92 9.28 -2.65 -17.78
N VAL A 93 8.81 -1.49 -17.33
CA VAL A 93 8.03 -0.57 -18.17
C VAL A 93 8.85 0.62 -18.68
N LYS A 94 10.09 0.77 -18.17
CA LYS A 94 10.99 1.87 -18.54
C LYS A 94 10.41 3.26 -18.28
N VAL A 95 9.55 3.38 -17.28
CA VAL A 95 8.89 4.63 -16.89
C VAL A 95 9.57 5.18 -15.65
N VAL A 96 9.82 6.48 -15.65
CA VAL A 96 10.23 7.25 -14.47
C VAL A 96 8.97 7.82 -13.84
N ILE A 97 8.74 7.51 -12.58
CA ILE A 97 7.72 8.17 -11.77
C ILE A 97 8.40 9.25 -10.94
N THR A 98 8.01 10.50 -11.14
CA THR A 98 8.53 11.62 -10.35
C THR A 98 7.94 11.62 -8.93
N ASN A 99 8.60 12.31 -8.02
CA ASN A 99 8.06 12.47 -6.67
C ASN A 99 6.71 13.18 -6.69
N GLU A 100 6.55 14.20 -7.54
CA GLU A 100 5.29 14.95 -7.70
C GLU A 100 4.16 14.01 -8.12
N ARG A 101 4.43 13.09 -9.06
CA ARG A 101 3.44 12.09 -9.50
C ARG A 101 3.08 11.12 -8.38
N ALA A 102 4.07 10.65 -7.62
CA ALA A 102 3.85 9.80 -6.46
C ALA A 102 3.03 10.54 -5.38
N ASP A 103 3.33 11.83 -5.16
CA ASP A 103 2.62 12.66 -4.19
C ASP A 103 1.16 12.90 -4.57
N GLU A 104 0.83 13.11 -5.85
CA GLU A 104 -0.55 13.24 -6.32
C GLU A 104 -1.40 12.03 -5.90
N PHE A 105 -0.91 10.81 -6.14
CA PHE A 105 -1.60 9.59 -5.75
C PHE A 105 -1.65 9.40 -4.24
N ASN A 106 -0.54 9.63 -3.54
CA ASN A 106 -0.48 9.50 -2.09
C ASN A 106 -1.40 10.52 -1.39
N GLN A 107 -1.52 11.75 -1.90
CA GLN A 107 -2.47 12.74 -1.39
C GLN A 107 -3.92 12.30 -1.61
N ALA A 108 -4.24 11.78 -2.81
CA ALA A 108 -5.56 11.23 -3.11
C ALA A 108 -5.92 10.08 -2.15
N ALA A 109 -4.97 9.15 -1.90
CA ALA A 109 -5.17 8.07 -0.93
C ALA A 109 -5.38 8.59 0.50
N ARG A 110 -4.55 9.54 0.95
CA ARG A 110 -4.68 10.15 2.29
C ARG A 110 -6.04 10.84 2.48
N ALA A 111 -6.54 11.52 1.45
CA ALA A 111 -7.86 12.15 1.51
C ALA A 111 -8.98 11.12 1.71
N VAL A 112 -8.94 9.99 0.97
CA VAL A 112 -9.88 8.89 1.15
C VAL A 112 -9.77 8.29 2.55
N MET A 113 -8.56 8.01 3.03
CA MET A 113 -8.35 7.42 4.36
C MET A 113 -8.85 8.34 5.48
N LYS A 114 -8.58 9.64 5.37
CA LYS A 114 -9.09 10.66 6.31
C LYS A 114 -10.62 10.70 6.33
N LYS A 115 -11.27 10.71 5.15
CA LYS A 115 -12.73 10.67 5.01
C LYS A 115 -13.35 9.48 5.76
N HIS A 116 -12.69 8.33 5.76
CA HIS A 116 -13.18 7.10 6.36
C HIS A 116 -12.68 6.84 7.79
N GLY A 117 -11.80 7.67 8.34
CA GLY A 117 -11.18 7.46 9.65
C GLY A 117 -10.25 6.24 9.69
N VAL A 118 -9.62 5.92 8.56
CA VAL A 118 -8.64 4.82 8.46
C VAL A 118 -7.29 5.29 8.96
N LEU A 119 -6.61 4.46 9.77
CA LEU A 119 -5.27 4.76 10.24
C LEU A 119 -4.28 4.78 9.07
N ILE A 120 -3.37 5.74 9.10
CA ILE A 120 -2.33 5.88 8.06
C ILE A 120 -0.99 5.42 8.61
N ASN A 121 -0.39 4.44 7.94
CA ASN A 121 0.99 4.03 8.12
C ASN A 121 1.83 4.68 7.01
N ASP A 122 2.60 5.71 7.35
CA ASP A 122 3.34 6.51 6.37
C ASP A 122 4.67 5.87 5.99
N LEU A 123 4.63 4.81 5.19
CA LEU A 123 5.82 4.14 4.69
C LEU A 123 6.62 4.98 3.69
N TYR A 124 5.98 5.97 3.04
CA TYR A 124 6.68 6.92 2.16
C TYR A 124 7.73 7.72 2.95
N SER A 125 7.30 8.30 4.07
CA SER A 125 8.19 9.09 4.93
C SER A 125 9.24 8.24 5.66
N VAL A 126 8.93 6.97 5.96
CA VAL A 126 9.89 6.04 6.59
C VAL A 126 11.11 5.81 5.70
N ILE A 127 10.92 5.65 4.39
CA ILE A 127 12.01 5.54 3.42
C ILE A 127 12.59 6.92 3.11
N GLY A 128 11.75 7.93 2.95
CA GLY A 128 12.15 9.30 2.71
C GLY A 128 13.08 9.47 1.50
N ASN A 129 14.05 10.35 1.64
CA ASN A 129 15.03 10.64 0.60
C ASN A 129 16.14 9.55 0.48
N ASP A 130 16.21 8.64 1.43
CA ASP A 130 17.24 7.59 1.47
C ASP A 130 16.89 6.36 0.61
N ARG A 131 15.93 6.49 -0.30
CA ARG A 131 15.47 5.38 -1.15
C ARG A 131 16.59 4.65 -1.88
N ALA A 132 17.60 5.38 -2.36
CA ALA A 132 18.77 4.80 -3.03
C ALA A 132 19.56 3.83 -2.12
N LYS A 133 19.60 4.10 -0.80
CA LYS A 133 20.23 3.23 0.21
C LYS A 133 19.43 1.96 0.47
N TYR A 134 18.10 2.06 0.41
CA TYR A 134 17.19 0.98 0.83
C TYR A 134 16.63 0.15 -0.32
N GLN A 135 16.59 0.67 -1.55
CA GLN A 135 16.17 -0.08 -2.73
C GLN A 135 17.26 -1.06 -3.19
N ARG A 136 16.87 -2.10 -3.92
CA ARG A 136 17.81 -3.09 -4.49
C ARG A 136 18.65 -2.53 -5.62
N GLY A 137 18.26 -1.41 -6.20
CA GLY A 137 18.93 -0.71 -7.27
C GLY A 137 18.07 0.44 -7.79
N GLU A 138 18.68 1.29 -8.60
CA GLU A 138 18.04 2.52 -9.10
C GLU A 138 16.75 2.29 -9.91
N ASN A 139 16.64 1.13 -10.54
CA ASN A 139 15.53 0.76 -11.43
C ASN A 139 14.61 -0.32 -10.81
N ASP A 140 14.69 -0.55 -9.50
CA ASP A 140 13.92 -1.57 -8.80
C ASP A 140 13.15 -0.95 -7.62
N VAL A 141 11.82 -1.12 -7.62
CA VAL A 141 10.93 -0.67 -6.54
C VAL A 141 11.01 -1.54 -5.29
N HIS A 142 11.73 -2.67 -5.34
CA HIS A 142 11.87 -3.57 -4.20
C HIS A 142 13.02 -3.14 -3.30
N TYR A 143 12.93 -3.55 -2.05
CA TYR A 143 13.88 -3.16 -1.00
C TYR A 143 14.92 -4.25 -0.72
N ASN A 144 16.14 -3.81 -0.40
CA ASN A 144 17.19 -4.67 0.15
C ASN A 144 16.85 -5.09 1.60
N GLU A 145 17.72 -5.84 2.25
CA GLU A 145 17.45 -6.36 3.60
C GLU A 145 17.21 -5.23 4.60
N ALA A 146 18.07 -4.23 4.65
CA ALA A 146 17.95 -3.11 5.57
C ALA A 146 16.63 -2.32 5.34
N GLY A 147 16.25 -2.11 4.08
CA GLY A 147 14.98 -1.45 3.76
C GLY A 147 13.76 -2.28 4.13
N ARG A 148 13.83 -3.61 3.95
CA ARG A 148 12.76 -4.51 4.40
C ARG A 148 12.61 -4.52 5.91
N ASP A 149 13.71 -4.55 6.66
CA ASP A 149 13.69 -4.54 8.13
C ASP A 149 13.11 -3.23 8.67
N LEU A 150 13.50 -2.11 8.09
CA LEU A 150 12.97 -0.79 8.42
C LEU A 150 11.44 -0.72 8.20
N LEU A 151 10.98 -1.16 7.04
CA LEU A 151 9.54 -1.19 6.72
C LEU A 151 8.79 -2.18 7.60
N ALA A 152 9.35 -3.37 7.85
CA ALA A 152 8.73 -4.39 8.69
C ALA A 152 8.58 -3.93 10.14
N ALA A 153 9.57 -3.22 10.69
CA ALA A 153 9.50 -2.63 12.02
C ALA A 153 8.33 -1.63 12.12
N GLN A 154 8.22 -0.72 11.14
CA GLN A 154 7.14 0.26 11.12
C GLN A 154 5.76 -0.39 10.93
N VAL A 155 5.63 -1.37 10.03
CA VAL A 155 4.38 -2.12 9.83
C VAL A 155 3.96 -2.85 11.10
N SER A 156 4.91 -3.55 11.75
CA SER A 156 4.65 -4.26 13.00
C SER A 156 4.19 -3.31 14.11
N LYS A 157 4.84 -2.15 14.25
CA LYS A 157 4.45 -1.10 15.19
C LYS A 157 3.00 -0.68 14.95
N MET A 158 2.64 -0.32 13.73
CA MET A 158 1.31 0.18 13.39
C MET A 158 0.21 -0.87 13.58
N ILE A 159 0.49 -2.15 13.28
CA ILE A 159 -0.46 -3.24 13.52
C ILE A 159 -0.68 -3.41 15.03
N LEU A 160 0.39 -3.48 15.82
CA LEU A 160 0.30 -3.63 17.26
C LEU A 160 -0.41 -2.43 17.93
N GLU A 161 -0.21 -1.22 17.43
CA GLU A 161 -0.97 -0.04 17.88
C GLU A 161 -2.44 -0.14 17.50
N GLY A 162 -2.75 -0.60 16.30
CA GLY A 162 -4.12 -0.82 15.83
C GLY A 162 -4.87 -1.91 16.60
N LEU A 163 -4.17 -2.88 17.19
CA LEU A 163 -4.75 -3.95 18.00
C LEU A 163 -5.01 -3.53 19.48
N LYS A 164 -4.47 -2.40 19.92
CA LYS A 164 -4.82 -1.85 21.24
C LYS A 164 -6.25 -1.31 21.18
N LYS A 165 -7.11 -1.82 22.02
CA LYS A 165 -8.49 -1.36 22.19
C LYS A 165 -8.54 -0.04 22.95
#